data_07d992dd0998fb60492aa05872672032
#
_entry.id   07d992dd0998fb60492aa05872672032
#
_cell.length_a   1.000
_cell.length_b   1.000
_cell.length_c   1.000
_cell.angle_alpha   90.00
_cell.angle_beta   90.00
_cell.angle_gamma   90.00
#
_symmetry.space_group_name_H-M   'P 1'
#
loop_
_entity.id
_entity.type
_entity.pdbx_description
1 polymer ?
#
loop_
_entity_poly.entity_id
_entity_poly.type
_entity_poly.pdbx_seq_one_letter_code
_entity_poly.pdbx_strand_id
1 'polypeptide(L)'
;MSEILYIQTEKNVEVHNPEVYLGDIAKLVCSDQKVLNRNRMRKVFTIPEGAPGRYVVSAADLIKAVAGEEQSVDVTHIGEPEFVVTYETQKQSHQWYSWMKTVFVCLLTFLGGAFSIMTFNTDVNTSGLFFQLYKQFTGEISTGHTILEFTYSLGVGLGVIFFFNHFGHKKLTTDPTPMEVQMRVYEDDVNRTLIAVKNRGRKGKAREGVKK
;
A
#
# COMPACT_ATOMS: atom_id res chain seq x y z
N MET A 1 -21.14 -8.42 -37.44
CA MET A 1 -20.43 -7.28 -36.85
C MET A 1 -19.98 -7.73 -35.50
N SER A 2 -18.69 -7.65 -35.16
CA SER A 2 -18.18 -7.91 -33.84
C SER A 2 -18.62 -6.79 -32.89
N GLU A 3 -19.21 -7.16 -31.76
CA GLU A 3 -19.60 -6.19 -30.72
C GLU A 3 -18.36 -5.80 -29.92
N ILE A 4 -18.23 -4.53 -29.54
CA ILE A 4 -17.10 -4.05 -28.74
C ILE A 4 -17.50 -3.98 -27.28
N LEU A 5 -16.76 -4.70 -26.44
CA LEU A 5 -16.89 -4.64 -24.98
C LEU A 5 -15.73 -3.82 -24.40
N TYR A 6 -16.06 -2.70 -23.80
CA TYR A 6 -15.09 -1.89 -23.06
C TYR A 6 -15.04 -2.36 -21.61
N ILE A 7 -13.82 -2.64 -21.12
CA ILE A 7 -13.53 -3.01 -19.74
C ILE A 7 -12.67 -1.92 -19.13
N GLN A 8 -13.19 -1.23 -18.12
CA GLN A 8 -12.46 -0.21 -17.37
C GLN A 8 -12.16 -0.71 -15.96
N THR A 9 -10.87 -0.77 -15.60
CA THR A 9 -10.41 -1.17 -14.26
C THR A 9 -9.89 0.04 -13.48
N GLU A 10 -10.08 0.01 -12.17
CA GLU A 10 -9.47 0.95 -11.23
C GLU A 10 -8.18 0.34 -10.65
N LYS A 11 -7.27 1.18 -10.12
CA LYS A 11 -5.98 0.69 -9.57
C LYS A 11 -6.14 -0.26 -8.39
N ASN A 12 -7.18 -0.07 -7.59
CA ASN A 12 -7.49 -0.91 -6.43
C ASN A 12 -9.00 -1.09 -6.34
N VAL A 13 -9.43 -2.34 -6.25
CA VAL A 13 -10.84 -2.71 -6.12
C VAL A 13 -10.98 -3.62 -4.90
N GLU A 14 -11.99 -3.36 -4.09
CA GLU A 14 -12.31 -4.15 -2.90
C GLU A 14 -13.43 -5.14 -3.20
N VAL A 15 -13.23 -6.41 -2.82
CA VAL A 15 -14.22 -7.48 -2.96
C VAL A 15 -14.41 -8.21 -1.63
N HIS A 16 -15.64 -8.61 -1.36
CA HIS A 16 -16.01 -9.30 -0.11
C HIS A 16 -16.35 -10.78 -0.33
N ASN A 17 -16.55 -11.18 -1.58
CA ASN A 17 -16.84 -12.56 -1.94
C ASN A 17 -15.55 -13.26 -2.43
N PRO A 18 -15.34 -14.54 -2.07
CA PRO A 18 -14.20 -15.30 -2.58
C PRO A 18 -14.32 -15.61 -4.08
N GLU A 19 -15.53 -15.66 -4.61
CA GLU A 19 -15.79 -15.76 -6.04
C GLU A 19 -15.83 -14.36 -6.65
N VAL A 20 -14.88 -14.05 -7.51
CA VAL A 20 -14.74 -12.72 -8.12
C VAL A 20 -15.30 -12.74 -9.54
N TYR A 21 -16.30 -11.91 -9.77
CA TYR A 21 -16.93 -11.73 -11.07
C TYR A 21 -16.39 -10.49 -11.76
N LEU A 22 -16.42 -10.48 -13.09
CA LEU A 22 -15.91 -9.37 -13.88
C LEU A 22 -16.64 -8.05 -13.56
N GLY A 23 -17.93 -8.10 -13.26
CA GLY A 23 -18.71 -6.94 -12.86
C GLY A 23 -18.39 -6.38 -11.49
N ASP A 24 -17.68 -7.13 -10.63
CA ASP A 24 -17.26 -6.68 -9.29
C ASP A 24 -15.97 -5.87 -9.35
N ILE A 25 -15.11 -6.15 -10.35
CA ILE A 25 -13.75 -5.60 -10.44
C ILE A 25 -13.56 -4.62 -11.59
N ALA A 26 -14.51 -4.54 -12.52
CA ALA A 26 -14.42 -3.68 -13.68
C ALA A 26 -15.78 -3.05 -14.05
N LYS A 27 -15.71 -1.82 -14.53
CA LYS A 27 -16.84 -1.18 -15.23
C LYS A 27 -16.90 -1.71 -16.66
N LEU A 28 -18.05 -2.25 -17.05
CA LEU A 28 -18.28 -2.81 -18.36
C LEU A 28 -19.22 -1.91 -19.16
N VAL A 29 -18.90 -1.67 -20.42
CA VAL A 29 -19.73 -0.92 -21.36
C VAL A 29 -19.76 -1.68 -22.69
N CYS A 30 -20.98 -1.99 -23.15
CA CYS A 30 -21.21 -2.64 -24.44
C CYS A 30 -22.53 -2.11 -25.03
N SER A 31 -22.64 -2.09 -26.36
CA SER A 31 -23.88 -1.69 -27.05
C SER A 31 -24.99 -2.73 -26.89
N ASP A 32 -24.63 -4.03 -26.86
CA ASP A 32 -25.60 -5.10 -26.60
C ASP A 32 -25.70 -5.42 -25.10
N GLN A 33 -26.91 -5.21 -24.57
CA GLN A 33 -27.23 -5.46 -23.17
C GLN A 33 -27.13 -6.96 -22.78
N LYS A 34 -27.33 -7.88 -23.73
CA LYS A 34 -27.20 -9.32 -23.47
C LYS A 34 -25.75 -9.71 -23.25
N VAL A 35 -24.85 -9.19 -24.09
CA VAL A 35 -23.40 -9.36 -23.99
C VAL A 35 -22.91 -8.75 -22.69
N LEU A 36 -23.36 -7.53 -22.34
CA LEU A 36 -23.01 -6.85 -21.11
C LEU A 36 -23.39 -7.67 -19.89
N ASN A 37 -24.64 -8.12 -19.79
CA ASN A 37 -25.13 -8.86 -18.63
C ASN A 37 -24.43 -10.21 -18.46
N ARG A 38 -24.15 -10.93 -19.55
CA ARG A 38 -23.42 -12.19 -19.53
C ARG A 38 -22.01 -12.00 -19.00
N ASN A 39 -21.28 -11.02 -19.53
CA ASN A 39 -19.92 -10.76 -19.11
C ASN A 39 -19.84 -10.18 -17.69
N ARG A 40 -20.84 -9.43 -17.24
CA ARG A 40 -20.90 -8.95 -15.86
C ARG A 40 -20.92 -10.09 -14.83
N MET A 41 -21.61 -11.19 -15.14
CA MET A 41 -21.72 -12.37 -14.28
C MET A 41 -20.61 -13.41 -14.55
N ARG A 42 -19.62 -13.07 -15.37
CA ARG A 42 -18.50 -13.96 -15.68
C ARG A 42 -17.53 -14.04 -14.50
N LYS A 43 -17.30 -15.25 -14.04
CA LYS A 43 -16.31 -15.54 -13.00
C LYS A 43 -14.91 -15.44 -13.59
N VAL A 44 -14.06 -14.62 -12.96
CA VAL A 44 -12.69 -14.38 -13.43
C VAL A 44 -11.72 -15.29 -12.68
N PHE A 45 -11.80 -15.30 -11.36
CA PHE A 45 -10.98 -16.15 -10.51
C PHE A 45 -11.66 -16.40 -9.17
N THR A 46 -11.09 -17.35 -8.40
CA THR A 46 -11.57 -17.66 -7.05
C THR A 46 -10.43 -17.43 -6.08
N ILE A 47 -10.68 -16.66 -5.04
CA ILE A 47 -9.75 -16.47 -3.94
C ILE A 47 -9.93 -17.64 -2.96
N PRO A 48 -8.82 -18.23 -2.44
CA PRO A 48 -8.93 -19.26 -1.44
C PRO A 48 -9.70 -18.78 -0.21
N GLU A 49 -10.64 -19.56 0.26
CA GLU A 49 -11.42 -19.23 1.45
C GLU A 49 -10.52 -19.00 2.66
N GLY A 50 -10.76 -17.90 3.39
CA GLY A 50 -10.02 -17.58 4.59
C GLY A 50 -8.63 -16.97 4.38
N ALA A 51 -8.28 -16.59 3.15
CA ALA A 51 -7.03 -15.90 2.82
C ALA A 51 -7.30 -14.40 2.46
N PRO A 52 -7.67 -13.55 3.44
CA PRO A 52 -7.76 -12.11 3.18
C PRO A 52 -6.40 -11.57 2.76
N GLY A 53 -6.38 -10.69 1.78
CA GLY A 53 -5.14 -10.14 1.25
C GLY A 53 -5.31 -9.38 -0.05
N ARG A 54 -4.18 -9.00 -0.63
CA ARG A 54 -4.12 -8.25 -1.89
C ARG A 54 -3.64 -9.16 -3.00
N TYR A 55 -4.40 -9.20 -4.08
CA TYR A 55 -4.15 -10.03 -5.25
C TYR A 55 -3.91 -9.13 -6.46
N VAL A 56 -2.78 -9.31 -7.12
CA VAL A 56 -2.49 -8.56 -8.36
C VAL A 56 -3.10 -9.32 -9.53
N VAL A 57 -3.91 -8.63 -10.32
CA VAL A 57 -4.61 -9.17 -11.48
C VAL A 57 -4.19 -8.40 -12.72
N SER A 58 -3.92 -9.12 -13.81
CA SER A 58 -3.58 -8.52 -15.09
C SER A 58 -4.82 -8.28 -15.94
N ALA A 59 -4.90 -7.13 -16.58
CA ALA A 59 -5.93 -6.83 -17.57
C ALA A 59 -5.93 -7.84 -18.74
N ALA A 60 -4.76 -8.40 -19.07
CA ALA A 60 -4.64 -9.43 -20.09
C ALA A 60 -5.39 -10.73 -19.72
N ASP A 61 -5.47 -11.07 -18.43
CA ASP A 61 -6.21 -12.23 -17.97
C ASP A 61 -7.72 -12.01 -18.07
N LEU A 62 -8.19 -10.76 -17.82
CA LEU A 62 -9.58 -10.39 -18.05
C LEU A 62 -9.97 -10.51 -19.53
N ILE A 63 -9.10 -9.99 -20.42
CA ILE A 63 -9.33 -10.08 -21.87
C ILE A 63 -9.40 -11.54 -22.30
N LYS A 64 -8.48 -12.39 -21.84
CA LYS A 64 -8.50 -13.83 -22.15
C LYS A 64 -9.76 -14.51 -21.65
N ALA A 65 -10.23 -14.18 -20.44
CA ALA A 65 -11.43 -14.75 -19.87
C ALA A 65 -12.69 -14.42 -20.70
N VAL A 66 -12.74 -13.25 -21.33
CA VAL A 66 -13.85 -12.87 -22.20
C VAL A 66 -13.67 -13.47 -23.60
N ALA A 67 -12.52 -13.26 -24.24
CA ALA A 67 -12.25 -13.68 -25.63
C ALA A 67 -12.22 -15.21 -25.79
N GLY A 68 -11.89 -15.95 -24.73
CA GLY A 68 -11.87 -17.42 -24.76
C GLY A 68 -13.24 -18.06 -24.92
N GLU A 69 -14.31 -17.39 -24.50
CA GLU A 69 -15.67 -17.93 -24.56
C GLU A 69 -16.56 -17.23 -25.61
N GLU A 70 -16.24 -16.00 -25.99
CA GLU A 70 -17.03 -15.22 -26.93
C GLU A 70 -16.18 -14.72 -28.12
N GLN A 71 -16.06 -15.55 -29.14
CA GLN A 71 -15.32 -15.22 -30.38
C GLN A 71 -15.90 -14.05 -31.19
N SER A 72 -17.13 -13.65 -30.91
CA SER A 72 -17.84 -12.56 -31.60
C SER A 72 -17.68 -11.19 -30.93
N VAL A 73 -17.03 -11.13 -29.78
CA VAL A 73 -16.87 -9.89 -28.99
C VAL A 73 -15.43 -9.42 -29.05
N ASP A 74 -15.24 -8.19 -29.50
CA ASP A 74 -13.93 -7.51 -29.47
C ASP A 74 -13.78 -6.78 -28.14
N VAL A 75 -12.68 -7.04 -27.41
CA VAL A 75 -12.48 -6.54 -26.06
C VAL A 75 -11.46 -5.43 -26.05
N THR A 76 -11.86 -4.27 -25.58
CA THR A 76 -10.97 -3.11 -25.39
C THR A 76 -10.84 -2.79 -23.91
N HIS A 77 -9.62 -2.83 -23.40
CA HIS A 77 -9.33 -2.46 -22.01
C HIS A 77 -8.92 -0.99 -21.88
N ILE A 78 -9.45 -0.31 -20.86
CA ILE A 78 -9.14 1.08 -20.50
C ILE A 78 -8.72 1.11 -19.05
N GLY A 79 -7.50 1.55 -18.77
CA GLY A 79 -6.96 1.66 -17.41
C GLY A 79 -5.54 1.13 -17.30
N GLU A 80 -5.14 0.80 -16.07
CA GLU A 80 -3.81 0.26 -15.79
C GLU A 80 -3.72 -1.20 -16.23
N PRO A 81 -2.58 -1.65 -16.78
CA PRO A 81 -2.42 -3.03 -17.25
C PRO A 81 -2.47 -4.06 -16.12
N GLU A 82 -2.16 -3.63 -14.90
CA GLU A 82 -2.22 -4.43 -13.68
C GLU A 82 -2.92 -3.63 -12.59
N PHE A 83 -3.76 -4.29 -11.81
CA PHE A 83 -4.50 -3.69 -10.72
C PHE A 83 -4.59 -4.64 -9.52
N VAL A 84 -4.88 -4.08 -8.35
CA VAL A 84 -4.94 -4.82 -7.09
C VAL A 84 -6.39 -5.09 -6.73
N VAL A 85 -6.71 -6.36 -6.48
CA VAL A 85 -7.97 -6.77 -5.89
C VAL A 85 -7.72 -7.07 -4.42
N THR A 86 -8.32 -6.27 -3.54
CA THR A 86 -8.23 -6.44 -2.10
C THR A 86 -9.43 -7.27 -1.64
N TYR A 87 -9.16 -8.47 -1.11
CA TYR A 87 -10.19 -9.31 -0.52
C TYR A 87 -10.23 -9.11 0.98
N GLU A 88 -11.36 -8.61 1.45
CA GLU A 88 -11.64 -8.48 2.88
C GLU A 88 -12.83 -9.36 3.25
N THR A 89 -12.58 -10.33 4.14
CA THR A 89 -13.67 -11.08 4.74
C THR A 89 -14.46 -10.14 5.66
N GLN A 90 -15.78 -10.06 5.50
CA GLN A 90 -16.65 -9.37 6.45
C GLN A 90 -16.57 -10.03 7.83
N LYS A 91 -15.47 -9.84 8.54
CA LYS A 91 -15.42 -10.11 9.97
C LYS A 91 -16.24 -8.99 10.63
N GLN A 92 -17.31 -9.35 11.29
CA GLN A 92 -17.93 -8.48 12.29
C GLN A 92 -16.87 -8.17 13.35
N SER A 93 -16.04 -7.15 13.08
CA SER A 93 -15.13 -6.65 14.10
C SER A 93 -16.01 -6.00 15.17
N HIS A 94 -15.87 -6.44 16.39
CA HIS A 94 -16.51 -5.78 17.52
C HIS A 94 -16.09 -4.30 17.49
N GLN A 95 -17.02 -3.44 17.17
CA GLN A 95 -16.80 -1.99 16.98
C GLN A 95 -16.06 -1.35 18.16
N TRP A 96 -16.33 -1.84 19.35
CA TRP A 96 -15.62 -1.49 20.60
C TRP A 96 -14.11 -1.79 20.54
N TYR A 97 -13.71 -2.93 19.98
CA TYR A 97 -12.30 -3.32 19.88
C TYR A 97 -11.54 -2.45 18.87
N SER A 98 -12.17 -2.07 17.79
CA SER A 98 -11.61 -1.11 16.83
C SER A 98 -11.44 0.27 17.44
N TRP A 99 -12.42 0.73 18.22
CA TRP A 99 -12.33 1.99 18.97
C TRP A 99 -11.18 1.98 19.97
N MET A 100 -11.02 0.91 20.75
CA MET A 100 -9.91 0.78 21.70
C MET A 100 -8.55 0.85 21.01
N LYS A 101 -8.38 0.19 19.86
CA LYS A 101 -7.14 0.28 19.06
C LYS A 101 -6.86 1.71 18.61
N THR A 102 -7.87 2.40 18.12
CA THR A 102 -7.73 3.78 17.64
C THR A 102 -7.34 4.71 18.79
N VAL A 103 -8.02 4.63 19.92
CA VAL A 103 -7.69 5.44 21.11
C VAL A 103 -6.26 5.15 21.59
N PHE A 104 -5.86 3.88 21.62
CA PHE A 104 -4.51 3.48 22.02
C PHE A 104 -3.44 4.07 21.08
N VAL A 105 -3.64 4.00 19.78
CA VAL A 105 -2.72 4.57 18.79
C VAL A 105 -2.66 6.10 18.93
N CYS A 106 -3.81 6.77 19.09
CA CYS A 106 -3.86 8.21 19.31
C CYS A 106 -3.10 8.64 20.57
N LEU A 107 -3.28 7.89 21.68
CA LEU A 107 -2.56 8.16 22.92
C LEU A 107 -1.04 7.99 22.76
N LEU A 108 -0.61 6.90 22.13
CA LEU A 108 0.82 6.67 21.84
C LEU A 108 1.42 7.78 20.98
N THR A 109 0.72 8.18 19.92
CA THR A 109 1.17 9.25 19.02
C THR A 109 1.25 10.59 19.75
N PHE A 110 0.26 10.89 20.60
CA PHE A 110 0.24 12.09 21.42
C PHE A 110 1.41 12.13 22.39
N LEU A 111 1.62 11.05 23.16
CA LEU A 111 2.74 10.95 24.11
C LEU A 111 4.10 11.03 23.41
N GLY A 112 4.26 10.34 22.27
CA GLY A 112 5.48 10.40 21.45
C GLY A 112 5.75 11.81 20.91
N GLY A 113 4.73 12.49 20.42
CA GLY A 113 4.83 13.87 19.96
C GLY A 113 5.17 14.84 21.09
N ALA A 114 4.51 14.72 22.23
CA ALA A 114 4.80 15.52 23.42
C ALA A 114 6.25 15.33 23.90
N PHE A 115 6.72 14.07 23.96
CA PHE A 115 8.11 13.76 24.31
C PHE A 115 9.09 14.38 23.31
N SER A 116 8.82 14.27 22.02
CA SER A 116 9.66 14.85 20.97
C SER A 116 9.77 16.38 21.12
N ILE A 117 8.63 17.07 21.32
CA ILE A 117 8.61 18.53 21.51
C ILE A 117 9.38 18.92 22.79
N MET A 118 9.20 18.19 23.89
CA MET A 118 9.95 18.43 25.13
C MET A 118 11.46 18.26 24.93
N THR A 119 11.87 17.24 24.17
CA THR A 119 13.29 16.99 23.87
C THR A 119 13.89 18.13 23.06
N PHE A 120 13.20 18.62 22.05
CA PHE A 120 13.65 19.77 21.24
C PHE A 120 13.69 21.08 22.05
N ASN A 121 12.75 21.27 22.97
CA ASN A 121 12.71 22.47 23.80
C ASN A 121 13.85 22.51 24.85
N THR A 122 14.40 21.35 25.21
CA THR A 122 15.55 21.20 26.11
C THR A 122 16.89 21.10 25.39
N ASP A 123 16.98 21.67 24.18
CA ASP A 123 18.21 21.71 23.36
C ASP A 123 18.79 20.30 23.09
N VAL A 124 17.90 19.33 22.83
CA VAL A 124 18.23 17.91 22.57
C VAL A 124 18.93 17.21 23.75
N ASN A 125 18.85 17.77 24.94
CA ASN A 125 19.37 17.14 26.14
C ASN A 125 18.41 16.06 26.68
N THR A 126 18.45 14.87 26.08
CA THR A 126 17.60 13.74 26.45
C THR A 126 17.85 13.27 27.89
N SER A 127 19.10 13.32 28.34
CA SER A 127 19.46 12.93 29.72
C SER A 127 18.84 13.87 30.77
N GLY A 128 18.85 15.17 30.50
CA GLY A 128 18.18 16.15 31.35
C GLY A 128 16.66 15.98 31.37
N LEU A 129 16.06 15.61 30.25
CA LEU A 129 14.64 15.32 30.17
C LEU A 129 14.25 14.10 31.02
N PHE A 130 15.00 13.01 30.93
CA PHE A 130 14.76 11.80 31.75
C PHE A 130 14.92 12.10 33.23
N PHE A 131 15.90 12.90 33.60
CA PHE A 131 16.08 13.36 34.99
C PHE A 131 14.85 14.13 35.51
N GLN A 132 14.33 15.07 34.72
CA GLN A 132 13.14 15.83 35.08
C GLN A 132 11.89 14.96 35.20
N LEU A 133 11.67 14.06 34.23
CA LEU A 133 10.55 13.13 34.24
C LEU A 133 10.63 12.19 35.44
N TYR A 134 11.79 11.60 35.69
CA TYR A 134 11.97 10.72 36.86
C TYR A 134 11.66 11.43 38.18
N LYS A 135 12.20 12.64 38.35
CA LYS A 135 11.91 13.47 39.52
C LYS A 135 10.42 13.81 39.66
N GLN A 136 9.75 14.08 38.56
CA GLN A 136 8.34 14.44 38.58
C GLN A 136 7.43 13.26 38.94
N PHE A 137 7.77 12.04 38.50
CA PHE A 137 6.98 10.85 38.79
C PHE A 137 7.32 10.17 40.13
N THR A 138 8.58 10.15 40.53
CA THR A 138 9.03 9.47 41.75
C THR A 138 9.26 10.40 42.94
N GLY A 139 9.46 11.70 42.67
CA GLY A 139 9.87 12.67 43.67
C GLY A 139 11.35 12.60 44.07
N GLU A 140 12.09 11.62 43.55
CA GLU A 140 13.50 11.38 43.86
C GLU A 140 14.44 11.93 42.81
N ILE A 141 15.67 12.22 43.19
CA ILE A 141 16.72 12.68 42.28
C ILE A 141 17.40 11.44 41.69
N SER A 142 17.41 11.35 40.36
CA SER A 142 18.12 10.27 39.65
C SER A 142 19.62 10.35 39.91
N THR A 143 20.24 9.23 40.26
CA THR A 143 21.69 9.10 40.49
C THR A 143 22.44 8.63 39.24
N GLY A 144 21.78 8.61 38.06
CA GLY A 144 22.37 8.12 36.83
C GLY A 144 21.35 7.40 35.97
N HIS A 145 21.68 6.25 35.44
CA HIS A 145 20.82 5.46 34.56
C HIS A 145 19.65 4.87 35.31
N THR A 146 18.45 5.27 34.93
CA THR A 146 17.20 4.82 35.54
C THR A 146 16.52 3.73 34.76
N ILE A 147 15.59 3.02 35.37
CA ILE A 147 14.73 2.05 34.70
C ILE A 147 13.93 2.69 33.54
N LEU A 148 13.65 4.00 33.67
CA LEU A 148 12.94 4.77 32.64
C LEU A 148 13.74 4.84 31.31
N GLU A 149 15.04 5.14 31.41
CA GLU A 149 15.95 5.20 30.24
C GLU A 149 16.14 3.82 29.60
N PHE A 150 16.26 2.79 30.46
CA PHE A 150 16.40 1.41 29.98
C PHE A 150 15.14 0.95 29.22
N THR A 151 13.96 1.15 29.81
CA THR A 151 12.69 0.76 29.17
C THR A 151 12.41 1.56 27.91
N TYR A 152 12.78 2.85 27.88
CA TYR A 152 12.70 3.67 26.67
C TYR A 152 13.60 3.13 25.56
N SER A 153 14.86 2.85 25.85
CA SER A 153 15.81 2.31 24.88
C SER A 153 15.35 0.95 24.32
N LEU A 154 14.84 0.09 25.20
CA LEU A 154 14.27 -1.19 24.78
C LEU A 154 13.04 -1.00 23.89
N GLY A 155 12.15 -0.06 24.26
CA GLY A 155 10.96 0.28 23.51
C GLY A 155 11.27 0.82 22.11
N VAL A 156 12.27 1.70 22.00
CA VAL A 156 12.73 2.21 20.70
C VAL A 156 13.29 1.07 19.84
N GLY A 157 14.15 0.22 20.42
CA GLY A 157 14.72 -0.93 19.70
C GLY A 157 13.64 -1.88 19.15
N LEU A 158 12.68 -2.25 19.98
CA LEU A 158 11.54 -3.07 19.58
C LEU A 158 10.69 -2.35 18.53
N GLY A 159 10.40 -1.07 18.72
CA GLY A 159 9.61 -0.27 17.78
C GLY A 159 10.24 -0.22 16.38
N VAL A 160 11.57 -0.08 16.29
CA VAL A 160 12.29 -0.11 15.01
C VAL A 160 12.15 -1.48 14.33
N ILE A 161 12.31 -2.58 15.10
CA ILE A 161 12.17 -3.94 14.56
C ILE A 161 10.74 -4.16 14.01
N PHE A 162 9.70 -3.71 14.73
CA PHE A 162 8.31 -3.80 14.29
C PHE A 162 8.06 -2.92 13.06
N PHE A 163 8.57 -1.69 13.06
CA PHE A 163 8.37 -0.73 11.96
C PHE A 163 8.96 -1.25 10.64
N PHE A 164 10.16 -1.82 10.69
CA PHE A 164 10.77 -2.40 9.51
C PHE A 164 10.27 -3.80 9.15
N ASN A 165 9.32 -4.35 9.95
CA ASN A 165 8.76 -5.68 9.73
C ASN A 165 9.85 -6.77 9.58
N HIS A 166 10.96 -6.61 10.32
CA HIS A 166 12.16 -7.43 10.16
C HIS A 166 12.26 -8.48 11.28
N PHE A 167 11.41 -9.51 11.20
CA PHE A 167 11.45 -10.66 12.11
C PHE A 167 12.15 -11.87 11.46
N GLY A 168 13.40 -11.70 11.06
CA GLY A 168 14.17 -12.76 10.41
C GLY A 168 13.51 -13.20 9.09
N HIS A 169 13.10 -14.48 9.00
CA HIS A 169 12.51 -15.05 7.79
C HIS A 169 10.97 -14.94 7.73
N LYS A 170 10.33 -14.38 8.76
CA LYS A 170 8.86 -14.24 8.83
C LYS A 170 8.47 -12.78 8.71
N LYS A 171 7.69 -12.44 7.69
CA LYS A 171 7.03 -11.12 7.59
C LYS A 171 5.76 -11.14 8.43
N LEU A 172 5.53 -10.11 9.24
CA LEU A 172 4.29 -9.94 10.02
C LEU A 172 3.11 -9.54 9.14
N THR A 173 3.39 -8.77 8.09
CA THR A 173 2.42 -8.34 7.10
C THR A 173 2.91 -8.67 5.69
N THR A 174 1.98 -8.99 4.80
CA THR A 174 2.26 -9.18 3.37
C THR A 174 2.45 -7.87 2.63
N ASP A 175 2.04 -6.76 3.23
CA ASP A 175 2.18 -5.43 2.66
C ASP A 175 3.65 -4.97 2.64
N PRO A 176 4.06 -4.23 1.60
CA PRO A 176 5.41 -3.69 1.52
C PRO A 176 5.67 -2.70 2.65
N THR A 177 6.89 -2.72 3.19
CA THR A 177 7.30 -1.76 4.21
C THR A 177 7.41 -0.35 3.63
N PRO A 178 7.30 0.71 4.46
CA PRO A 178 7.47 2.08 4.00
C PRO A 178 8.81 2.30 3.27
N MET A 179 9.87 1.63 3.70
CA MET A 179 11.18 1.69 3.05
C MET A 179 11.15 1.02 1.66
N GLU A 180 10.54 -0.15 1.51
CA GLU A 180 10.39 -0.82 0.22
C GLU A 180 9.61 0.03 -0.78
N VAL A 181 8.54 0.71 -0.33
CA VAL A 181 7.77 1.65 -1.15
C VAL A 181 8.65 2.82 -1.58
N GLN A 182 9.41 3.42 -0.65
CA GLN A 182 10.27 4.57 -0.94
C GLN A 182 11.40 4.20 -1.91
N MET A 183 11.98 3.01 -1.78
CA MET A 183 12.99 2.52 -2.72
C MET A 183 12.42 2.34 -4.13
N ARG A 184 11.20 1.83 -4.29
CA ARG A 184 10.55 1.70 -5.59
C ARG A 184 10.25 3.06 -6.23
N VAL A 185 9.77 4.03 -5.45
CA VAL A 185 9.56 5.40 -5.93
C VAL A 185 10.87 6.00 -6.42
N TYR A 186 11.96 5.82 -5.67
CA TYR A 186 13.29 6.26 -6.07
C TYR A 186 13.77 5.58 -7.37
N GLU A 187 13.55 4.28 -7.51
CA GLU A 187 13.89 3.51 -8.71
C GLU A 187 13.14 4.03 -9.95
N ASP A 188 11.85 4.30 -9.80
CA ASP A 188 11.02 4.87 -10.86
C ASP A 188 11.50 6.27 -11.27
N ASP A 189 11.85 7.11 -10.30
CA ASP A 189 12.38 8.46 -10.56
C ASP A 189 13.75 8.42 -11.26
N VAL A 190 14.62 7.49 -10.87
CA VAL A 190 15.91 7.25 -11.55
C VAL A 190 15.68 6.82 -12.99
N ASN A 191 14.78 5.85 -13.23
CA ASN A 191 14.46 5.36 -14.56
C ASN A 191 13.88 6.47 -15.45
N ARG A 192 12.96 7.27 -14.94
CA ARG A 192 12.41 8.45 -15.65
C ARG A 192 13.50 9.45 -16.02
N THR A 193 14.42 9.71 -15.08
CA THR A 193 15.55 10.63 -15.30
C THR A 193 16.48 10.11 -16.38
N LEU A 194 16.85 8.82 -16.34
CA LEU A 194 17.69 8.18 -17.34
C LEU A 194 17.06 8.24 -18.74
N ILE A 195 15.77 7.96 -18.83
CA ILE A 195 15.02 8.06 -20.10
C ILE A 195 15.01 9.51 -20.61
N ALA A 196 14.76 10.47 -19.73
CA ALA A 196 14.75 11.89 -20.10
C ALA A 196 16.12 12.38 -20.59
N VAL A 197 17.22 11.99 -19.94
CA VAL A 197 18.59 12.33 -20.34
C VAL A 197 18.92 11.72 -21.68
N LYS A 198 18.60 10.44 -21.89
CA LYS A 198 18.83 9.75 -23.16
C LYS A 198 18.06 10.38 -24.31
N ASN A 199 16.81 10.77 -24.08
CA ASN A 199 15.98 11.44 -25.08
C ASN A 199 16.50 12.85 -25.42
N ARG A 200 17.04 13.61 -24.44
CA ARG A 200 17.69 14.90 -24.69
C ARG A 200 18.96 14.73 -25.53
N GLY A 201 19.80 13.73 -25.23
CA GLY A 201 20.98 13.42 -26.01
C GLY A 201 20.69 13.02 -27.47
N ARG A 202 19.59 12.29 -27.71
CA ARG A 202 19.12 11.96 -29.08
C ARG A 202 18.66 13.19 -29.84
N LYS A 203 17.91 14.10 -29.19
CA LYS A 203 17.46 15.36 -29.81
C LYS A 203 18.63 16.31 -30.11
N GLY A 204 19.67 16.32 -29.30
CA GLY A 204 20.91 17.09 -29.54
C GLY A 204 21.62 16.62 -30.81
N LYS A 205 21.87 15.31 -30.92
CA LYS A 205 22.52 14.71 -32.10
C LYS A 205 21.72 14.87 -33.42
N ALA A 206 20.38 14.78 -33.32
CA ALA A 206 19.51 15.01 -34.48
C ALA A 206 19.56 16.46 -35.00
N ARG A 207 19.74 17.44 -34.12
CA ARG A 207 19.90 18.85 -34.49
C ARG A 207 21.26 19.18 -35.09
N GLU A 208 22.33 18.52 -34.68
CA GLU A 208 23.67 18.68 -35.29
C GLU A 208 23.76 18.03 -36.66
N GLY A 209 23.08 16.89 -36.87
CA GLY A 209 23.04 16.22 -38.20
C GLY A 209 22.24 16.97 -39.28
N VAL A 210 21.37 17.89 -38.91
CA VAL A 210 20.57 18.72 -39.87
C VAL A 210 21.30 20.03 -40.24
N LYS A 211 22.38 20.38 -39.52
CA LYS A 211 23.19 21.58 -39.81
C LYS A 211 24.44 21.31 -40.65
N LYS A 212 24.64 20.10 -41.10
CA LYS A 212 25.64 19.71 -42.12
C LYS A 212 24.95 19.39 -43.43
#